data_8cb0da9a369227e4d516a615edaf9fb1
#
_entry.id   8cb0da9a369227e4d516a615edaf9fb1
#
_cell.length_a   1.000
_cell.length_b   1.000
_cell.length_c   1.000
_cell.angle_alpha   90.00
_cell.angle_beta   90.00
_cell.angle_gamma   90.00
#
_symmetry.space_group_name_H-M   'P 1'
#
loop_
_entity.id
_entity.type
_entity.pdbx_description
1 polymer ?
#
loop_
_entity_poly.entity_id
_entity_poly.type
_entity_poly.pdbx_seq_one_letter_code
_entity_poly.pdbx_strand_id
1 'polypeptide(L)' 'MKPSKDIDPVSVVKNVWGLDVVSFKELESYDDRNYCCVVRNGDGSETTYTLKVHNGVESMNKVTAK' A
#
# COMPACT_ATOMS: atom_id res chain seq x y z
N MET A 1 21.73 11.96 2.40
CA MET A 1 20.49 12.01 1.93
C MET A 1 20.32 11.25 0.69
N LYS A 2 19.34 10.60 0.52
CA LYS A 2 19.19 9.79 -0.62
C LYS A 2 18.03 10.26 -1.42
N PRO A 3 18.05 10.02 -2.68
CA PRO A 3 16.95 10.47 -3.50
C PRO A 3 15.70 9.77 -3.09
N SER A 4 14.63 10.42 -3.20
CA SER A 4 13.39 9.85 -2.80
C SER A 4 12.64 9.27 -3.93
N LYS A 5 13.31 8.51 -4.73
CA LYS A 5 12.63 7.91 -5.82
C LYS A 5 11.77 6.77 -5.39
N ASP A 6 12.12 6.16 -4.28
CA ASP A 6 11.36 5.01 -3.84
C ASP A 6 10.09 5.44 -3.16
N ILE A 7 9.03 4.72 -3.42
CA ILE A 7 7.75 4.98 -2.81
C ILE A 7 7.64 4.14 -1.56
N ASP A 8 7.26 4.79 -0.47
CA ASP A 8 7.09 4.09 0.79
C ASP A 8 5.60 3.81 0.96
N PRO A 9 5.16 2.58 0.76
CA PRO A 9 3.73 2.29 0.84
C PRO A 9 3.14 2.62 2.20
N VAL A 10 3.91 2.48 3.27
CA VAL A 10 3.40 2.81 4.59
C VAL A 10 3.06 4.30 4.67
N SER A 11 3.98 5.13 4.19
CA SER A 11 3.73 6.58 4.23
C SER A 11 2.61 6.97 3.29
N VAL A 12 2.56 6.38 2.12
CA VAL A 12 1.53 6.71 1.16
C VAL A 12 0.15 6.37 1.72
N VAL A 13 0.00 5.18 2.26
CA VAL A 13 -1.30 4.76 2.76
C VAL A 13 -1.71 5.62 3.95
N LYS A 14 -0.77 5.95 4.81
CA LYS A 14 -1.09 6.77 5.96
C LYS A 14 -1.48 8.19 5.55
N ASN A 15 -0.74 8.76 4.60
CA ASN A 15 -1.01 10.13 4.19
C ASN A 15 -2.25 10.27 3.34
N VAL A 16 -2.50 9.33 2.46
CA VAL A 16 -3.62 9.43 1.53
C VAL A 16 -4.90 8.89 2.15
N TRP A 17 -4.81 7.77 2.84
CA TRP A 17 -6.01 7.12 3.38
C TRP A 17 -6.10 7.17 4.91
N GLY A 18 -5.00 7.50 5.57
CA GLY A 18 -5.03 7.57 7.03
C GLY A 18 -5.08 6.21 7.71
N LEU A 19 -4.54 5.20 7.07
CA LEU A 19 -4.58 3.86 7.62
C LEU A 19 -3.22 3.46 8.15
N ASP A 20 -3.22 2.55 9.12
CA ASP A 20 -1.99 2.06 9.71
C ASP A 20 -1.59 0.76 9.03
N VAL A 21 -0.49 0.78 8.33
CA VAL A 21 0.01 -0.41 7.65
C VAL A 21 0.89 -1.17 8.63
N VAL A 22 0.52 -2.41 8.93
CA VAL A 22 1.31 -3.24 9.82
C VAL A 22 2.33 -4.06 9.08
N SER A 23 2.10 -4.32 7.80
CA SER A 23 3.11 -4.96 6.98
C SER A 23 2.77 -4.75 5.52
N PHE A 24 3.76 -4.91 4.68
CA PHE A 24 3.54 -4.79 3.25
C PHE A 24 4.56 -5.63 2.52
N LYS A 25 4.26 -5.91 1.27
CA LYS A 25 5.13 -6.69 0.44
C LYS A 25 5.06 -6.16 -0.98
N GLU A 26 6.19 -5.96 -1.60
CA GLU A 26 6.22 -5.47 -2.97
C GLU A 26 5.97 -6.63 -3.91
N LEU A 27 5.09 -6.41 -4.88
CA LEU A 27 4.75 -7.43 -5.86
C LEU A 27 5.47 -7.10 -7.16
N GLU A 28 5.85 -8.13 -7.87
CA GLU A 28 6.56 -7.92 -9.12
C GLU A 28 5.64 -7.41 -10.19
N SER A 29 6.14 -6.44 -10.94
CA SER A 29 5.34 -5.82 -11.96
C SER A 29 6.29 -5.17 -12.95
N TYR A 30 5.91 -5.12 -14.20
CA TYR A 30 6.78 -4.55 -15.21
C TYR A 30 6.78 -3.04 -15.17
N ASP A 31 5.63 -2.44 -15.28
CA ASP A 31 5.54 -1.01 -15.39
C ASP A 31 5.02 -0.36 -14.13
N ASP A 32 4.10 -1.02 -13.48
CA ASP A 32 3.44 -0.45 -12.32
C ASP A 32 4.09 -0.95 -11.06
N ARG A 33 3.94 -0.19 -9.99
CA ARG A 33 4.39 -0.63 -8.70
C ARG A 33 3.20 -1.10 -7.92
N ASN A 34 3.24 -2.35 -7.50
CA ASN A 34 2.15 -2.93 -6.75
C ASN A 34 2.66 -3.40 -5.40
N TYR A 35 1.89 -3.12 -4.37
CA TYR A 35 2.25 -3.53 -3.02
C TYR A 35 1.04 -4.17 -2.37
N CYS A 36 1.29 -5.24 -1.63
CA CYS A 36 0.24 -5.87 -0.84
C CYS A 36 0.40 -5.36 0.59
N CYS A 37 -0.56 -4.61 1.06
CA CYS A 37 -0.46 -3.95 2.35
C CYS A 37 -1.50 -4.50 3.31
N VAL A 38 -1.08 -4.79 4.53
CA VAL A 38 -2.00 -5.22 5.57
C VAL A 38 -2.15 -4.06 6.53
N VAL A 39 -3.38 -3.58 6.71
CA VAL A 39 -3.63 -2.45 7.59
C VAL A 39 -4.43 -2.92 8.79
N ARG A 40 -4.24 -2.24 9.91
CA ARG A 40 -4.99 -2.55 11.11
C ARG A 40 -6.15 -1.58 11.25
N ASN A 41 -7.30 -2.11 11.48
CA ASN A 41 -8.50 -1.30 11.65
C ASN A 41 -8.66 -0.88 13.10
N GLY A 42 -9.54 0.10 13.33
CA GLY A 42 -9.72 0.62 14.67
C GLY A 42 -10.27 -0.40 15.65
N ASP A 43 -10.98 -1.41 15.16
CA ASP A 43 -11.54 -2.43 16.03
C ASP A 43 -10.57 -3.58 16.28
N GLY A 44 -9.35 -3.47 15.79
CA GLY A 44 -8.35 -4.50 16.02
C GLY A 44 -8.23 -5.54 14.92
N SER A 45 -9.11 -5.49 13.95
CA SER A 45 -9.01 -6.44 12.84
C SER A 45 -8.03 -5.92 11.80
N GLU A 46 -7.70 -6.76 10.83
CA GLU A 46 -6.77 -6.40 9.79
C GLU A 46 -7.39 -6.63 8.43
N THR A 47 -7.07 -5.78 7.50
CA THR A 47 -7.58 -5.90 6.14
C THR A 47 -6.41 -5.79 5.18
N THR A 48 -6.42 -6.61 4.15
CA THR A 48 -5.37 -6.61 3.16
C THR A 48 -5.82 -5.80 1.95
N TYR A 49 -4.95 -4.91 1.49
CA TYR A 49 -5.23 -4.10 0.32
C TYR A 49 -4.10 -4.24 -0.68
N THR A 50 -4.41 -4.03 -1.95
CA THR A 50 -3.39 -3.94 -2.97
C THR A 50 -3.24 -2.47 -3.35
N LEU A 51 -2.06 -1.95 -3.15
CA LEU A 51 -1.76 -0.57 -3.51
C LEU A 51 -1.09 -0.58 -4.86
N LYS A 52 -1.65 0.16 -5.81
CA LYS A 52 -1.08 0.26 -7.14
C LYS A 52 -0.67 1.69 -7.39
N VAL A 53 0.53 1.87 -7.92
CA VAL A 53 1.01 3.19 -8.30
C VAL A 53 1.32 3.16 -9.77
N HIS A 54 0.62 3.98 -10.54
CA HIS A 54 0.76 4.00 -11.98
C HIS A 54 0.77 5.44 -12.42
N ASN A 55 1.87 5.86 -13.08
CA ASN A 55 1.99 7.25 -13.54
C ASN A 55 1.78 8.25 -12.43
N GLY A 56 2.26 7.93 -11.24
CA GLY A 56 2.13 8.85 -10.12
C GLY A 56 0.77 8.87 -9.49
N VAL A 57 -0.13 7.99 -9.91
CA VAL A 57 -1.46 7.93 -9.33
C VAL A 57 -1.53 6.69 -8.44
N GLU A 58 -1.90 6.89 -7.19
CA GLU A 58 -2.03 5.79 -6.25
C GLU A 58 -3.48 5.33 -6.20
N SER A 59 -3.69 4.05 -6.22
CA SER A 59 -5.01 3.52 -5.99
C SER A 59 -4.90 2.29 -5.12
N MET A 60 -5.92 2.03 -4.35
CA MET A 60 -5.91 0.97 -3.37
C MET A 60 -7.17 0.16 -3.49
N ASN A 61 -7.02 -1.15 -3.55
CA ASN A 61 -8.14 -2.05 -3.70
C ASN A 61 -8.13 -3.07 -2.58
N LYS A 62 -9.30 -3.31 -2.02
CA LYS A 62 -9.40 -4.29 -0.96
C LYS A 62 -9.31 -5.68 -1.54
N VAL A 63 -8.47 -6.51 -0.95
CA VAL A 63 -8.32 -7.88 -1.40
C VAL A 63 -9.35 -8.72 -0.66
N THR A 64 -10.20 -9.35 -1.42
CA THR A 64 -11.23 -10.19 -0.84
C THR A 64 -10.77 -11.63 -0.86
N ALA A 65 -10.57 -12.20 0.30
CA ALA A 65 -10.14 -13.59 0.37
C ALA A 65 -11.36 -14.49 0.28
N LYS A 66 -11.17 -15.58 -0.39
CA LYS A 66 -12.27 -16.48 -0.55
C LYS A 66 -12.08 -17.71 0.27
#